data_5eadba5d9c0ca9c03e2ab437c7ededda
#
_entry.id   5eadba5d9c0ca9c03e2ab437c7ededda
#
_cell.length_a   1.000
_cell.length_b   1.000
_cell.length_c   1.000
_cell.angle_alpha   90.00
_cell.angle_beta   90.00
_cell.angle_gamma   90.00
#
_symmetry.space_group_name_H-M   'P 1'
#
loop_
_entity.id
_entity.type
_entity.pdbx_description
1 polymer ?
#
loop_
_entity_poly.entity_id
_entity_poly.type
_entity_poly.pdbx_seq_one_letter_code
_entity_poly.pdbx_strand_id
1 'polypeptide(L)'
;MTALAEILRQRIAQHGPITLADYMGECLLHPKHGYYTQQEAFGRSGDFITAPEISQMFGEMIGLALGATWQAQGAPKDAIVAELGPGRGTLMQDLRRIAPAVPGFESLPVHMIEASPKLRQLQSDALPGVIHHAEASGLPQAPLFLIANEFFDALPIRQFRRHAAGWEEILVGCDANGLRFGKAAPQPYPFLDHRLEDTIAGMIVEYCPALPPIVAELAQRIADHGGAALIIDYGDWRSQGDTVQAVGHHQPADPLAAPGTADLTAHLDFEALYHAAKAAGLRPTRLTTQGVFLERLGLTQRAQTLAKSLSGAALDSHIAAHRRLSHPDEMGGLFKVRGLVAEGAAVPPGLEP
;
A
#
# COMPACT_ATOMS: atom_id res chain seq x y z
N MET A 1 -11.59 11.88 -25.10
CA MET A 1 -11.41 10.41 -24.92
C MET A 1 -9.92 10.15 -24.93
N THR A 2 -9.37 9.45 -23.93
CA THR A 2 -7.94 9.12 -23.88
C THR A 2 -7.59 7.99 -24.84
N ALA A 3 -6.30 7.88 -25.23
CA ALA A 3 -5.85 6.76 -26.08
C ALA A 3 -6.12 5.39 -25.41
N LEU A 4 -5.98 5.30 -24.08
CA LEU A 4 -6.29 4.09 -23.33
C LEU A 4 -7.78 3.75 -23.38
N ALA A 5 -8.67 4.76 -23.31
CA ALA A 5 -10.11 4.53 -23.42
C ALA A 5 -10.48 3.87 -24.76
N GLU A 6 -9.84 4.27 -25.85
CA GLU A 6 -10.07 3.66 -27.17
C GLU A 6 -9.57 2.21 -27.23
N ILE A 7 -8.38 1.93 -26.68
CA ILE A 7 -7.83 0.57 -26.58
C ILE A 7 -8.78 -0.34 -25.78
N LEU A 8 -9.26 0.14 -24.62
CA LEU A 8 -10.19 -0.60 -23.77
C LEU A 8 -11.53 -0.86 -24.47
N ARG A 9 -12.09 0.13 -25.17
CA ARG A 9 -13.31 -0.04 -25.94
C ARG A 9 -13.18 -1.09 -27.04
N GLN A 10 -12.06 -1.10 -27.77
CA GLN A 10 -11.78 -2.12 -28.79
C GLN A 10 -11.66 -3.52 -28.18
N ARG A 11 -10.95 -3.65 -27.05
CA ARG A 11 -10.83 -4.91 -26.30
C ARG A 11 -12.20 -5.42 -25.85
N ILE A 12 -13.02 -4.54 -25.29
CA ILE A 12 -14.37 -4.88 -24.81
C ILE A 12 -15.30 -5.25 -25.97
N ALA A 13 -15.22 -4.56 -27.09
CA ALA A 13 -16.01 -4.88 -28.28
C ALA A 13 -15.67 -6.26 -28.87
N GLN A 14 -14.43 -6.71 -28.76
CA GLN A 14 -13.96 -7.99 -29.28
C GLN A 14 -14.17 -9.15 -28.32
N HIS A 15 -14.00 -8.94 -27.02
CA HIS A 15 -13.94 -10.02 -26.01
C HIS A 15 -15.03 -9.95 -24.94
N GLY A 16 -15.88 -8.92 -24.97
CA GLY A 16 -16.88 -8.66 -23.95
C GLY A 16 -16.33 -7.81 -22.78
N PRO A 17 -17.19 -7.55 -21.76
CA PRO A 17 -16.81 -6.79 -20.58
C PRO A 17 -15.59 -7.38 -19.85
N ILE A 18 -14.75 -6.52 -19.31
CA ILE A 18 -13.55 -6.90 -18.55
C ILE A 18 -13.80 -6.78 -17.04
N THR A 19 -13.00 -7.45 -16.22
CA THR A 19 -13.08 -7.30 -14.76
C THR A 19 -12.62 -5.90 -14.33
N LEU A 20 -13.05 -5.46 -13.15
CA LEU A 20 -12.55 -4.22 -12.57
C LEU A 20 -11.02 -4.31 -12.33
N ALA A 21 -10.50 -5.48 -11.95
CA ALA A 21 -9.06 -5.70 -11.81
C ALA A 21 -8.31 -5.49 -13.13
N ASP A 22 -8.80 -6.05 -14.24
CA ASP A 22 -8.19 -5.81 -15.57
C ASP A 22 -8.20 -4.33 -15.91
N TYR A 23 -9.32 -3.64 -15.65
CA TYR A 23 -9.47 -2.22 -15.89
C TYR A 23 -8.48 -1.39 -15.07
N MET A 24 -8.39 -1.62 -13.75
CA MET A 24 -7.43 -0.93 -12.88
C MET A 24 -6.00 -1.19 -13.32
N GLY A 25 -5.65 -2.45 -13.62
CA GLY A 25 -4.32 -2.80 -14.10
C GLY A 25 -3.92 -2.03 -15.36
N GLU A 26 -4.82 -1.91 -16.33
CA GLU A 26 -4.56 -1.13 -17.55
C GLU A 26 -4.44 0.37 -17.23
N CYS A 27 -5.33 0.92 -16.39
CA CYS A 27 -5.28 2.33 -16.02
C CYS A 27 -4.01 2.73 -15.27
N LEU A 28 -3.49 1.86 -14.41
CA LEU A 28 -2.33 2.16 -13.58
C LEU A 28 -1.01 1.80 -14.26
N LEU A 29 -0.93 0.64 -14.94
CA LEU A 29 0.33 0.03 -15.35
C LEU A 29 0.49 -0.16 -16.88
N HIS A 30 -0.49 0.27 -17.70
CA HIS A 30 -0.32 0.15 -19.16
C HIS A 30 1.00 0.80 -19.62
N PRO A 31 1.87 0.10 -20.39
CA PRO A 31 3.25 0.54 -20.66
C PRO A 31 3.39 1.94 -21.28
N LYS A 32 2.37 2.39 -22.04
CA LYS A 32 2.39 3.69 -22.72
C LYS A 32 1.36 4.68 -22.19
N HIS A 33 0.33 4.24 -21.46
CA HIS A 33 -0.82 5.04 -21.12
C HIS A 33 -1.26 4.88 -19.67
N GLY A 34 -0.51 4.11 -18.87
CA GLY A 34 -0.80 3.90 -17.47
C GLY A 34 -0.35 5.10 -16.61
N TYR A 35 -1.09 5.37 -15.57
CA TYR A 35 -0.86 6.49 -14.66
C TYR A 35 0.58 6.51 -14.11
N TYR A 36 1.06 5.40 -13.55
CA TYR A 36 2.42 5.31 -12.98
C TYR A 36 3.53 5.24 -14.04
N THR A 37 3.18 5.04 -15.31
CA THR A 37 4.18 4.99 -16.38
C THR A 37 4.38 6.35 -17.07
N GLN A 38 3.37 7.23 -17.06
CA GLN A 38 3.41 8.50 -17.79
C GLN A 38 3.64 9.73 -16.91
N GLN A 39 3.07 9.79 -15.70
CA GLN A 39 3.02 11.02 -14.92
C GLN A 39 4.07 11.07 -13.80
N GLU A 40 4.35 12.29 -13.34
CA GLU A 40 4.90 12.53 -12.01
C GLU A 40 3.78 12.33 -10.98
N ALA A 41 3.44 11.05 -10.73
CA ALA A 41 2.30 10.67 -9.91
C ALA A 41 2.43 11.13 -8.44
N PHE A 42 3.65 11.39 -7.98
CA PHE A 42 3.95 11.61 -6.57
C PHE A 42 4.59 12.98 -6.28
N GLY A 43 4.35 13.51 -5.06
CA GLY A 43 4.94 14.74 -4.52
C GLY A 43 3.97 15.92 -4.53
N ARG A 44 4.48 17.12 -4.14
CA ARG A 44 3.66 18.35 -4.05
C ARG A 44 2.97 18.78 -5.36
N SER A 45 3.46 18.28 -6.48
CA SER A 45 2.86 18.44 -7.81
C SER A 45 2.11 17.19 -8.29
N GLY A 46 2.14 16.08 -7.54
CA GLY A 46 1.41 14.85 -7.83
C GLY A 46 -0.01 14.86 -7.25
N ASP A 47 -0.84 13.90 -7.67
CA ASP A 47 -2.26 13.87 -7.31
C ASP A 47 -2.52 13.48 -5.85
N PHE A 48 -1.57 12.80 -5.19
CA PHE A 48 -1.66 12.37 -3.79
C PHE A 48 -0.52 12.94 -2.94
N ILE A 49 -0.86 13.30 -1.69
CA ILE A 49 0.12 13.61 -0.64
C ILE A 49 0.11 12.43 0.34
N THR A 50 1.03 11.50 0.15
CA THR A 50 1.21 10.32 1.01
C THR A 50 1.86 10.67 2.35
N ALA A 51 1.75 9.80 3.35
CA ALA A 51 2.29 10.06 4.69
C ALA A 51 3.79 10.47 4.70
N PRO A 52 4.68 9.85 3.91
CA PRO A 52 6.08 10.29 3.80
C PRO A 52 6.26 11.73 3.27
N GLU A 53 5.37 12.18 2.38
CA GLU A 53 5.45 13.54 1.80
C GLU A 53 4.90 14.63 2.76
N ILE A 54 4.16 14.24 3.81
CA ILE A 54 3.67 15.16 4.83
C ILE A 54 4.80 15.59 5.76
N SER A 55 5.58 14.63 6.26
CA SER A 55 6.65 14.92 7.22
C SER A 55 7.66 13.78 7.32
N GLN A 56 8.94 14.17 7.41
CA GLN A 56 10.05 13.24 7.72
C GLN A 56 9.82 12.41 8.99
N MET A 57 9.01 12.89 9.93
CA MET A 57 8.71 12.16 11.16
C MET A 57 8.14 10.78 10.89
N PHE A 58 7.34 10.62 9.83
CA PHE A 58 6.75 9.33 9.48
C PHE A 58 7.82 8.30 9.15
N GLY A 59 8.68 8.57 8.16
CA GLY A 59 9.76 7.64 7.78
C GLY A 59 10.77 7.41 8.89
N GLU A 60 11.05 8.42 9.74
CA GLU A 60 11.91 8.28 10.90
C GLU A 60 11.32 7.30 11.94
N MET A 61 10.01 7.38 12.24
CA MET A 61 9.35 6.44 13.16
C MET A 61 9.34 5.02 12.61
N ILE A 62 9.07 4.84 11.32
CA ILE A 62 9.15 3.53 10.65
C ILE A 62 10.58 2.96 10.73
N GLY A 63 11.59 3.79 10.46
CA GLY A 63 12.99 3.40 10.54
C GLY A 63 13.40 2.93 11.93
N LEU A 64 12.97 3.65 12.98
CA LEU A 64 13.20 3.24 14.37
C LEU A 64 12.49 1.94 14.71
N ALA A 65 11.25 1.74 14.24
CA ALA A 65 10.50 0.52 14.49
C ALA A 65 11.18 -0.70 13.83
N LEU A 66 11.57 -0.59 12.56
CA LEU A 66 12.28 -1.68 11.86
C LEU A 66 13.66 -1.94 12.45
N GLY A 67 14.43 -0.90 12.78
CA GLY A 67 15.75 -1.02 13.39
C GLY A 67 15.69 -1.67 14.79
N ALA A 68 14.73 -1.28 15.63
CA ALA A 68 14.53 -1.91 16.93
C ALA A 68 14.07 -3.38 16.81
N THR A 69 13.25 -3.69 15.80
CA THR A 69 12.85 -5.06 15.49
C THR A 69 14.06 -5.90 15.08
N TRP A 70 14.91 -5.36 14.19
CA TRP A 70 16.15 -6.00 13.77
C TRP A 70 17.06 -6.30 14.96
N GLN A 71 17.26 -5.34 15.88
CA GLN A 71 18.02 -5.56 17.12
C GLN A 71 17.38 -6.65 18.00
N ALA A 72 16.07 -6.60 18.21
CA ALA A 72 15.35 -7.57 19.04
C ALA A 72 15.39 -9.00 18.46
N GLN A 73 15.58 -9.12 17.14
CA GLN A 73 15.76 -10.40 16.45
C GLN A 73 17.23 -10.81 16.29
N GLY A 74 18.15 -10.22 17.06
CA GLY A 74 19.56 -10.64 17.13
C GLY A 74 20.49 -9.90 16.16
N ALA A 75 20.04 -8.84 15.54
CA ALA A 75 20.84 -7.98 14.65
C ALA A 75 21.59 -8.77 13.54
N PRO A 76 20.89 -9.58 12.71
CA PRO A 76 21.51 -10.37 11.65
C PRO A 76 22.24 -9.47 10.65
N LYS A 77 23.54 -9.78 10.42
CA LYS A 77 24.41 -8.92 9.59
C LYS A 77 24.14 -9.01 8.10
N ASP A 78 23.54 -10.09 7.66
CA ASP A 78 23.14 -10.40 6.29
C ASP A 78 21.70 -9.96 5.98
N ALA A 79 21.05 -9.25 6.91
CA ALA A 79 19.71 -8.72 6.72
C ALA A 79 19.66 -7.67 5.62
N ILE A 80 18.46 -7.51 5.07
CA ILE A 80 18.14 -6.45 4.10
C ILE A 80 16.98 -5.58 4.61
N VAL A 81 17.01 -4.30 4.24
CA VAL A 81 15.88 -3.38 4.39
C VAL A 81 15.21 -3.23 3.04
N ALA A 82 13.90 -3.36 2.98
CA ALA A 82 13.18 -3.27 1.70
C ALA A 82 11.92 -2.41 1.78
N GLU A 83 11.52 -1.84 0.64
CA GLU A 83 10.27 -1.09 0.49
C GLU A 83 9.53 -1.55 -0.77
N LEU A 84 8.21 -1.86 -0.62
CA LEU A 84 7.30 -2.10 -1.73
C LEU A 84 6.66 -0.78 -2.16
N GLY A 85 6.71 -0.46 -3.46
CA GLY A 85 6.08 0.73 -4.00
C GLY A 85 6.64 2.03 -3.40
N PRO A 86 7.95 2.27 -3.42
CA PRO A 86 8.59 3.38 -2.71
C PRO A 86 8.27 4.77 -3.27
N GLY A 87 7.51 4.86 -4.36
CA GLY A 87 7.20 6.10 -5.02
C GLY A 87 8.46 6.92 -5.33
N ARG A 88 8.61 8.10 -4.74
CA ARG A 88 9.85 8.92 -4.90
C ARG A 88 11.00 8.50 -3.97
N GLY A 89 10.79 7.51 -3.12
CA GLY A 89 11.77 7.04 -2.14
C GLY A 89 11.89 7.93 -0.90
N THR A 90 10.92 8.82 -0.65
CA THR A 90 10.94 9.77 0.48
C THR A 90 10.95 9.06 1.82
N LEU A 91 10.12 8.01 2.00
CA LEU A 91 10.10 7.21 3.23
C LEU A 91 11.48 6.62 3.52
N MET A 92 12.08 5.98 2.53
CA MET A 92 13.39 5.34 2.70
C MET A 92 14.51 6.36 2.95
N GLN A 93 14.45 7.56 2.39
CA GLN A 93 15.38 8.64 2.70
C GLN A 93 15.32 9.02 4.18
N ASP A 94 14.11 9.17 4.72
CA ASP A 94 13.89 9.52 6.13
C ASP A 94 14.30 8.38 7.06
N LEU A 95 13.99 7.12 6.68
CA LEU A 95 14.45 5.93 7.37
C LEU A 95 15.99 5.89 7.43
N ARG A 96 16.67 6.10 6.31
CA ARG A 96 18.15 6.14 6.25
C ARG A 96 18.74 7.26 7.10
N ARG A 97 18.06 8.40 7.21
CA ARG A 97 18.50 9.53 8.06
C ARG A 97 18.54 9.15 9.53
N ILE A 98 17.56 8.37 10.02
CA ILE A 98 17.47 7.98 11.42
C ILE A 98 18.22 6.66 11.71
N ALA A 99 18.54 5.86 10.71
CA ALA A 99 19.18 4.56 10.87
C ALA A 99 20.44 4.55 11.76
N PRO A 100 21.32 5.58 11.77
CA PRO A 100 22.47 5.65 12.68
C PRO A 100 22.11 5.68 14.17
N ALA A 101 20.84 5.97 14.53
CA ALA A 101 20.37 5.84 15.92
C ALA A 101 20.28 4.38 16.39
N VAL A 102 20.33 3.43 15.46
CA VAL A 102 20.33 1.98 15.72
C VAL A 102 21.64 1.40 15.18
N PRO A 103 22.68 1.26 16.01
CA PRO A 103 24.02 0.89 15.55
C PRO A 103 24.05 -0.40 14.73
N GLY A 104 24.61 -0.33 13.54
CA GLY A 104 24.71 -1.42 12.57
C GLY A 104 23.56 -1.50 11.56
N PHE A 105 22.38 -0.99 11.88
CA PHE A 105 21.22 -0.99 10.98
C PHE A 105 21.44 -0.11 9.75
N GLU A 106 22.21 0.98 9.90
CA GLU A 106 22.58 1.88 8.82
C GLU A 106 23.43 1.25 7.73
N SER A 107 24.10 0.13 8.03
CA SER A 107 24.96 -0.58 7.08
C SER A 107 24.22 -1.60 6.21
N LEU A 108 22.97 -1.90 6.53
CA LEU A 108 22.19 -2.90 5.79
C LEU A 108 21.89 -2.40 4.36
N PRO A 109 21.97 -3.29 3.37
CA PRO A 109 21.58 -2.95 2.00
C PRO A 109 20.10 -2.61 1.90
N VAL A 110 19.80 -1.61 1.06
CA VAL A 110 18.43 -1.15 0.80
C VAL A 110 17.98 -1.68 -0.55
N HIS A 111 16.83 -2.33 -0.56
CA HIS A 111 16.18 -2.87 -1.74
C HIS A 111 14.83 -2.17 -1.97
N MET A 112 14.56 -1.77 -3.20
CA MET A 112 13.30 -1.16 -3.60
C MET A 112 12.60 -1.99 -4.67
N ILE A 113 11.33 -2.29 -4.45
CA ILE A 113 10.51 -3.01 -5.40
C ILE A 113 9.62 -1.99 -6.11
N GLU A 114 9.99 -1.69 -7.37
CA GLU A 114 9.38 -0.65 -8.18
C GLU A 114 9.27 -1.10 -9.64
N ALA A 115 8.08 -1.05 -10.20
CA ALA A 115 7.84 -1.43 -11.59
C ALA A 115 8.24 -0.32 -12.59
N SER A 116 8.09 0.95 -12.20
CA SER A 116 8.33 2.10 -13.07
C SER A 116 9.82 2.42 -13.23
N PRO A 117 10.39 2.34 -14.46
CA PRO A 117 11.79 2.72 -14.70
C PRO A 117 12.07 4.19 -14.36
N LYS A 118 11.09 5.08 -14.54
CA LYS A 118 11.21 6.51 -14.22
C LYS A 118 11.36 6.72 -12.72
N LEU A 119 10.54 6.05 -11.92
CA LEU A 119 10.63 6.13 -10.45
C LEU A 119 11.93 5.53 -9.93
N ARG A 120 12.40 4.42 -10.50
CA ARG A 120 13.72 3.84 -10.15
C ARG A 120 14.86 4.84 -10.35
N GLN A 121 14.83 5.63 -11.43
CA GLN A 121 15.85 6.65 -11.66
C GLN A 121 15.81 7.74 -10.57
N LEU A 122 14.61 8.25 -10.24
CA LEU A 122 14.44 9.23 -9.17
C LEU A 122 14.91 8.70 -7.81
N GLN A 123 14.63 7.43 -7.52
CA GLN A 123 15.06 6.75 -6.29
C GLN A 123 16.58 6.59 -6.25
N SER A 124 17.22 6.23 -7.38
CA SER A 124 18.68 6.12 -7.48
C SER A 124 19.39 7.45 -7.26
N ASP A 125 18.80 8.54 -7.78
CA ASP A 125 19.34 9.90 -7.61
C ASP A 125 19.21 10.38 -6.15
N ALA A 126 18.11 10.02 -5.49
CA ALA A 126 17.81 10.39 -4.10
C ALA A 126 18.56 9.53 -3.07
N LEU A 127 18.80 8.25 -3.38
CA LEU A 127 19.42 7.25 -2.51
C LEU A 127 20.48 6.45 -3.27
N PRO A 128 21.70 6.99 -3.42
CA PRO A 128 22.79 6.28 -4.08
C PRO A 128 23.07 4.91 -3.43
N GLY A 129 23.22 3.87 -4.25
CA GLY A 129 23.50 2.52 -3.80
C GLY A 129 22.27 1.66 -3.48
N VAL A 130 21.06 2.16 -3.69
CA VAL A 130 19.84 1.34 -3.61
C VAL A 130 19.79 0.28 -4.71
N ILE A 131 19.27 -0.89 -4.38
CA ILE A 131 19.13 -2.01 -5.30
C ILE A 131 17.65 -2.15 -5.69
N HIS A 132 17.37 -2.09 -7.01
CA HIS A 132 16.00 -2.18 -7.52
C HIS A 132 15.63 -3.57 -7.99
N HIS A 133 14.37 -3.93 -7.75
CA HIS A 133 13.71 -5.12 -8.26
C HIS A 133 12.41 -4.72 -8.96
N ALA A 134 12.02 -5.49 -9.98
CA ALA A 134 10.70 -5.30 -10.61
C ALA A 134 9.57 -5.89 -9.76
N GLU A 135 9.89 -6.96 -9.03
CA GLU A 135 8.96 -7.76 -8.26
C GLU A 135 9.61 -8.24 -6.96
N ALA A 136 8.81 -8.57 -5.96
CA ALA A 136 9.28 -9.07 -4.67
C ALA A 136 10.08 -10.39 -4.78
N SER A 137 9.80 -11.19 -5.80
CA SER A 137 10.54 -12.43 -6.12
C SER A 137 12.04 -12.22 -6.35
N GLY A 138 12.44 -11.02 -6.81
CA GLY A 138 13.83 -10.65 -7.01
C GLY A 138 14.62 -10.34 -5.73
N LEU A 139 13.99 -10.23 -4.58
CA LEU A 139 14.67 -9.99 -3.30
C LEU A 139 15.60 -11.16 -2.95
N PRO A 140 16.76 -10.91 -2.31
CA PRO A 140 17.64 -11.94 -1.80
C PRO A 140 16.95 -12.87 -0.76
N GLN A 141 17.46 -14.09 -0.63
CA GLN A 141 17.09 -15.01 0.44
C GLN A 141 17.89 -14.64 1.70
N ALA A 142 17.35 -13.71 2.49
CA ALA A 142 18.00 -13.10 3.65
C ALA A 142 16.94 -12.64 4.67
N PRO A 143 17.32 -12.38 5.94
CA PRO A 143 16.42 -11.76 6.90
C PRO A 143 15.88 -10.44 6.36
N LEU A 144 14.55 -10.31 6.32
CA LEU A 144 13.86 -9.23 5.59
C LEU A 144 13.18 -8.27 6.55
N PHE A 145 13.59 -6.99 6.55
CA PHE A 145 12.91 -5.91 7.26
C PHE A 145 12.25 -4.98 6.23
N LEU A 146 10.93 -5.14 6.05
CA LEU A 146 10.20 -4.56 4.93
C LEU A 146 9.15 -3.57 5.40
N ILE A 147 8.96 -2.52 4.62
CA ILE A 147 7.82 -1.59 4.69
C ILE A 147 7.04 -1.62 3.37
N ALA A 148 5.70 -1.68 3.48
CA ALA A 148 4.77 -1.37 2.41
C ALA A 148 3.81 -0.30 2.93
N ASN A 149 3.94 0.92 2.41
CA ASN A 149 3.08 2.04 2.77
C ASN A 149 2.32 2.50 1.53
N GLU A 150 0.99 2.49 1.60
CA GLU A 150 0.14 2.87 0.45
C GLU A 150 0.54 2.11 -0.82
N PHE A 151 0.65 0.78 -0.68
CA PHE A 151 1.02 -0.12 -1.78
C PHE A 151 -0.13 -1.05 -2.16
N PHE A 152 -0.82 -1.61 -1.16
CA PHE A 152 -1.87 -2.59 -1.42
C PHE A 152 -3.17 -1.93 -1.90
N ASP A 153 -3.41 -0.66 -1.57
CA ASP A 153 -4.53 0.14 -2.06
C ASP A 153 -4.51 0.37 -3.57
N ALA A 154 -3.29 0.42 -4.16
CA ALA A 154 -3.09 0.57 -5.60
C ALA A 154 -3.19 -0.76 -6.38
N LEU A 155 -3.30 -1.89 -5.69
CA LEU A 155 -3.43 -3.18 -6.37
C LEU A 155 -4.82 -3.36 -6.98
N PRO A 156 -4.90 -3.89 -8.22
CA PRO A 156 -6.15 -4.15 -8.89
C PRO A 156 -7.08 -5.07 -8.10
N ILE A 157 -8.33 -4.65 -7.90
CA ILE A 157 -9.35 -5.42 -7.17
C ILE A 157 -10.51 -5.86 -8.09
N ARG A 158 -11.20 -6.90 -7.68
CA ARG A 158 -12.49 -7.33 -8.22
C ARG A 158 -13.58 -6.96 -7.23
N GLN A 159 -14.73 -6.52 -7.71
CA GLN A 159 -15.90 -6.20 -6.89
C GLN A 159 -17.02 -7.18 -7.14
N PHE A 160 -17.72 -7.56 -6.08
CA PHE A 160 -18.80 -8.52 -6.10
C PHE A 160 -19.99 -7.99 -5.30
N ARG A 161 -21.16 -7.91 -5.96
CA ARG A 161 -22.40 -7.53 -5.32
C ARG A 161 -23.15 -8.77 -4.84
N ARG A 162 -23.55 -8.77 -3.59
CA ARG A 162 -24.32 -9.90 -2.99
C ARG A 162 -25.68 -10.03 -3.67
N HIS A 163 -26.01 -11.25 -4.08
CA HIS A 163 -27.28 -11.64 -4.67
C HIS A 163 -27.83 -12.90 -3.97
N ALA A 164 -29.14 -13.17 -4.04
CA ALA A 164 -29.74 -14.36 -3.41
C ALA A 164 -29.16 -15.68 -3.93
N ALA A 165 -28.72 -15.72 -5.21
CA ALA A 165 -28.14 -16.89 -5.86
C ALA A 165 -26.59 -16.88 -5.83
N GLY A 166 -25.95 -16.08 -4.97
CA GLY A 166 -24.49 -15.96 -4.90
C GLY A 166 -24.00 -14.52 -5.04
N TRP A 167 -23.16 -14.23 -6.04
CA TRP A 167 -22.54 -12.94 -6.26
C TRP A 167 -22.61 -12.52 -7.72
N GLU A 168 -22.93 -11.25 -7.97
CA GLU A 168 -22.80 -10.58 -9.26
C GLU A 168 -21.46 -9.87 -9.30
N GLU A 169 -20.55 -10.28 -10.17
CA GLU A 169 -19.28 -9.54 -10.35
C GLU A 169 -19.53 -8.22 -11.08
N ILE A 170 -18.94 -7.14 -10.58
CA ILE A 170 -18.95 -5.84 -11.24
C ILE A 170 -17.90 -5.86 -12.34
N LEU A 171 -18.32 -5.52 -13.55
CA LEU A 171 -17.51 -5.51 -14.76
C LEU A 171 -17.48 -4.12 -15.39
N VAL A 172 -16.46 -3.85 -16.19
CA VAL A 172 -16.39 -2.66 -17.04
C VAL A 172 -16.75 -3.06 -18.47
N GLY A 173 -17.84 -2.49 -18.98
CA GLY A 173 -18.30 -2.62 -20.33
C GLY A 173 -18.27 -1.27 -21.08
N CYS A 174 -18.83 -1.23 -22.28
CA CYS A 174 -19.00 0.02 -23.02
C CYS A 174 -20.36 0.08 -23.73
N ASP A 175 -20.84 1.29 -23.95
CA ASP A 175 -21.99 1.59 -24.82
C ASP A 175 -21.68 2.81 -25.71
N ALA A 176 -22.73 3.38 -26.32
CA ALA A 176 -22.59 4.55 -27.20
C ALA A 176 -21.99 5.78 -26.47
N ASN A 177 -22.15 5.89 -25.15
CA ASN A 177 -21.70 7.03 -24.36
C ASN A 177 -20.29 6.84 -23.78
N GLY A 178 -19.74 5.63 -23.82
CA GLY A 178 -18.40 5.34 -23.31
C GLY A 178 -18.32 4.10 -22.43
N LEU A 179 -17.31 4.06 -21.56
CA LEU A 179 -17.14 2.99 -20.57
C LEU A 179 -18.21 3.12 -19.49
N ARG A 180 -18.66 1.99 -18.96
CA ARG A 180 -19.65 1.94 -17.89
C ARG A 180 -19.48 0.69 -17.02
N PHE A 181 -19.91 0.78 -15.79
CA PHE A 181 -20.04 -0.40 -14.95
C PHE A 181 -21.25 -1.24 -15.38
N GLY A 182 -21.05 -2.54 -15.37
CA GLY A 182 -22.07 -3.56 -15.59
C GLY A 182 -21.94 -4.68 -14.57
N LYS A 183 -22.72 -5.72 -14.71
CA LYS A 183 -22.71 -6.89 -13.81
C LYS A 183 -22.78 -8.18 -14.59
N ALA A 184 -22.02 -9.17 -14.14
CA ALA A 184 -22.17 -10.55 -14.60
C ALA A 184 -23.47 -11.18 -14.03
N ALA A 185 -23.90 -12.28 -14.63
CA ALA A 185 -24.94 -13.10 -14.04
C ALA A 185 -24.51 -13.60 -12.65
N PRO A 186 -25.42 -13.68 -11.67
CA PRO A 186 -25.09 -14.14 -10.33
C PRO A 186 -24.65 -15.61 -10.35
N GLN A 187 -23.54 -15.90 -9.65
CA GLN A 187 -22.99 -17.24 -9.48
C GLN A 187 -22.24 -17.37 -8.15
N PRO A 188 -22.00 -18.61 -7.67
CA PRO A 188 -21.17 -18.82 -6.50
C PRO A 188 -19.70 -18.53 -6.82
N TYR A 189 -18.98 -17.96 -5.84
CA TYR A 189 -17.52 -17.79 -5.86
C TYR A 189 -16.96 -18.34 -4.54
N PRO A 190 -16.35 -19.54 -4.54
CA PRO A 190 -15.93 -20.21 -3.30
C PRO A 190 -14.99 -19.39 -2.41
N PHE A 191 -14.15 -18.53 -2.99
CA PHE A 191 -13.27 -17.63 -2.23
C PHE A 191 -14.04 -16.53 -1.47
N LEU A 192 -15.35 -16.34 -1.72
CA LEU A 192 -16.24 -15.42 -1.01
C LEU A 192 -17.23 -16.12 -0.07
N ASP A 193 -17.15 -17.45 0.10
CA ASP A 193 -18.11 -18.17 0.94
C ASP A 193 -18.13 -17.70 2.39
N HIS A 194 -16.95 -17.29 2.92
CA HIS A 194 -16.81 -16.72 4.25
C HIS A 194 -17.53 -15.37 4.43
N ARG A 195 -17.92 -14.71 3.32
CA ARG A 195 -18.64 -13.43 3.32
C ARG A 195 -20.17 -13.60 3.19
N LEU A 196 -20.65 -14.83 3.07
CA LEU A 196 -22.09 -15.10 2.95
C LEU A 196 -22.85 -14.81 4.25
N GLU A 197 -22.19 -14.99 5.39
CA GLU A 197 -22.82 -14.83 6.71
C GLU A 197 -22.91 -13.36 7.16
N ASP A 198 -21.99 -12.51 6.71
CA ASP A 198 -21.91 -11.08 7.11
C ASP A 198 -22.46 -10.11 6.06
N THR A 199 -22.98 -10.61 4.93
CA THR A 199 -23.49 -9.77 3.84
C THR A 199 -24.94 -10.10 3.50
N ILE A 200 -25.70 -9.06 3.16
CA ILE A 200 -27.07 -9.14 2.64
C ILE A 200 -27.13 -8.71 1.18
N ALA A 201 -28.20 -9.08 0.48
CA ALA A 201 -28.40 -8.74 -0.93
C ALA A 201 -28.21 -7.23 -1.18
N GLY A 202 -27.42 -6.91 -2.18
CA GLY A 202 -27.06 -5.55 -2.58
C GLY A 202 -25.74 -5.03 -2.00
N MET A 203 -25.21 -5.63 -0.93
CA MET A 203 -23.90 -5.25 -0.40
C MET A 203 -22.77 -5.61 -1.38
N ILE A 204 -21.74 -4.80 -1.41
CA ILE A 204 -20.54 -5.00 -2.23
C ILE A 204 -19.41 -5.48 -1.33
N VAL A 205 -18.62 -6.45 -1.81
CA VAL A 205 -17.35 -6.87 -1.26
C VAL A 205 -16.28 -6.79 -2.32
N GLU A 206 -15.05 -6.54 -1.89
CA GLU A 206 -13.89 -6.38 -2.76
C GLU A 206 -12.88 -7.51 -2.50
N TYR A 207 -12.19 -7.92 -3.55
CA TYR A 207 -11.18 -8.97 -3.51
C TYR A 207 -9.98 -8.55 -4.34
N CYS A 208 -8.80 -8.54 -3.74
CA CYS A 208 -7.54 -8.26 -4.40
C CYS A 208 -6.84 -9.58 -4.78
N PRO A 209 -6.85 -10.00 -6.07
CA PRO A 209 -6.22 -11.26 -6.49
C PRO A 209 -4.70 -11.29 -6.30
N ALA A 210 -4.05 -10.12 -6.33
CA ALA A 210 -2.61 -10.00 -6.21
C ALA A 210 -2.10 -10.08 -4.76
N LEU A 211 -2.96 -9.83 -3.77
CA LEU A 211 -2.56 -9.80 -2.36
C LEU A 211 -2.02 -11.16 -1.86
N PRO A 212 -2.69 -12.30 -2.03
CA PRO A 212 -2.19 -13.56 -1.50
C PRO A 212 -0.81 -13.97 -2.05
N PRO A 213 -0.53 -13.93 -3.37
CA PRO A 213 0.80 -14.30 -3.87
C PRO A 213 1.91 -13.35 -3.45
N ILE A 214 1.65 -12.03 -3.34
CA ILE A 214 2.64 -11.08 -2.81
C ILE A 214 2.96 -11.38 -1.36
N VAL A 215 1.93 -11.60 -0.54
CA VAL A 215 2.12 -11.95 0.88
C VAL A 215 2.86 -13.27 1.04
N ALA A 216 2.55 -14.29 0.24
CA ALA A 216 3.24 -15.58 0.28
C ALA A 216 4.73 -15.43 -0.06
N GLU A 217 5.08 -14.61 -1.04
CA GLU A 217 6.47 -14.33 -1.45
C GLU A 217 7.28 -13.67 -0.32
N LEU A 218 6.68 -12.70 0.39
CA LEU A 218 7.31 -12.06 1.55
C LEU A 218 7.40 -13.02 2.74
N ALA A 219 6.33 -13.78 2.96
CA ALA A 219 6.22 -14.71 4.08
C ALA A 219 7.26 -15.82 4.01
N GLN A 220 7.54 -16.35 2.83
CA GLN A 220 8.56 -17.38 2.65
C GLN A 220 9.92 -16.92 3.19
N ARG A 221 10.35 -15.67 2.85
CA ARG A 221 11.62 -15.12 3.32
C ARG A 221 11.63 -14.90 4.83
N ILE A 222 10.56 -14.31 5.36
CA ILE A 222 10.47 -14.04 6.80
C ILE A 222 10.41 -15.34 7.60
N ALA A 223 9.71 -16.35 7.12
CA ALA A 223 9.64 -17.66 7.78
C ALA A 223 11.00 -18.39 7.77
N ASP A 224 11.73 -18.35 6.65
CA ASP A 224 12.97 -19.09 6.47
C ASP A 224 14.18 -18.39 7.07
N HIS A 225 14.20 -17.06 7.04
CA HIS A 225 15.39 -16.27 7.39
C HIS A 225 15.17 -15.31 8.56
N GLY A 226 13.94 -15.07 8.98
CA GLY A 226 13.60 -14.06 9.98
C GLY A 226 13.34 -12.68 9.38
N GLY A 227 13.04 -11.73 10.25
CA GLY A 227 12.69 -10.36 9.88
C GLY A 227 11.24 -10.00 10.20
N ALA A 228 10.76 -8.91 9.60
CA ALA A 228 9.41 -8.41 9.78
C ALA A 228 8.97 -7.59 8.56
N ALA A 229 7.68 -7.62 8.25
CA ALA A 229 7.08 -6.66 7.35
C ALA A 229 6.10 -5.75 8.12
N LEU A 230 6.15 -4.45 7.85
CA LEU A 230 5.16 -3.46 8.26
C LEU A 230 4.28 -3.14 7.06
N ILE A 231 2.99 -3.33 7.19
CA ILE A 231 2.00 -2.96 6.16
C ILE A 231 1.18 -1.80 6.71
N ILE A 232 1.23 -0.67 6.04
CA ILE A 232 0.52 0.56 6.41
C ILE A 232 -0.32 0.98 5.22
N ASP A 233 -1.64 1.01 5.41
CA ASP A 233 -2.56 1.35 4.34
C ASP A 233 -3.90 1.85 4.91
N TYR A 234 -4.72 2.49 4.09
CA TYR A 234 -6.07 2.83 4.49
C TYR A 234 -7.05 1.70 4.18
N GLY A 235 -7.98 1.50 5.11
CA GLY A 235 -8.93 0.38 5.09
C GLY A 235 -9.39 0.03 6.47
N ASP A 236 -10.00 -1.13 6.58
CA ASP A 236 -10.45 -1.66 7.88
C ASP A 236 -10.23 -3.18 7.96
N TRP A 237 -10.60 -3.77 9.10
CA TRP A 237 -10.51 -5.21 9.31
C TRP A 237 -11.14 -5.97 8.15
N ARG A 238 -12.36 -5.59 7.79
CA ARG A 238 -13.13 -6.21 6.71
C ARG A 238 -13.66 -5.13 5.78
N SER A 239 -13.26 -5.16 4.52
CA SER A 239 -13.76 -4.23 3.53
C SER A 239 -15.25 -4.48 3.26
N GLN A 240 -16.04 -3.41 3.24
CA GLN A 240 -17.46 -3.42 2.90
C GLN A 240 -17.81 -2.19 2.07
N GLY A 241 -18.55 -2.40 1.00
CA GLY A 241 -18.99 -1.34 0.13
C GLY A 241 -18.11 -1.17 -1.12
N ASP A 242 -18.40 -0.13 -1.86
CA ASP A 242 -17.63 0.31 -3.01
C ASP A 242 -16.58 1.31 -2.51
N THR A 243 -15.33 0.89 -2.47
CA THR A 243 -14.23 1.72 -1.99
C THR A 243 -13.33 2.21 -3.12
N VAL A 244 -13.62 1.84 -4.37
CA VAL A 244 -12.85 2.29 -5.53
C VAL A 244 -12.96 3.80 -5.68
N GLN A 245 -11.81 4.45 -5.69
CA GLN A 245 -11.69 5.88 -5.84
C GLN A 245 -10.80 6.21 -7.03
N ALA A 246 -11.09 7.32 -7.67
CA ALA A 246 -10.23 7.93 -8.66
C ALA A 246 -9.86 9.34 -8.18
N VAL A 247 -8.59 9.67 -8.20
CA VAL A 247 -8.10 11.02 -7.89
C VAL A 247 -7.19 11.49 -9.01
N GLY A 248 -7.50 12.67 -9.53
CA GLY A 248 -6.69 13.36 -10.53
C GLY A 248 -6.65 14.85 -10.23
N HIS A 249 -5.48 15.49 -10.35
CA HIS A 249 -5.29 16.90 -10.04
C HIS A 249 -5.78 17.30 -8.63
N HIS A 250 -5.51 16.45 -7.63
CA HIS A 250 -5.94 16.59 -6.23
C HIS A 250 -7.47 16.66 -6.03
N GLN A 251 -8.25 16.20 -6.99
CA GLN A 251 -9.72 16.20 -6.93
C GLN A 251 -10.27 14.79 -7.21
N PRO A 252 -11.37 14.42 -6.54
CA PRO A 252 -12.10 13.22 -6.91
C PRO A 252 -12.50 13.26 -8.39
N ALA A 253 -12.34 12.15 -9.08
CA ALA A 253 -12.66 11.98 -10.49
C ALA A 253 -13.60 10.80 -10.71
N ASP A 254 -14.29 10.77 -11.84
CA ASP A 254 -15.00 9.57 -12.28
C ASP A 254 -13.96 8.52 -12.75
N PRO A 255 -13.90 7.33 -12.17
CA PRO A 255 -12.93 6.31 -12.52
C PRO A 255 -12.98 5.88 -14.00
N LEU A 256 -14.12 6.05 -14.67
CA LEU A 256 -14.32 5.63 -16.07
C LEU A 256 -14.15 6.76 -17.10
N ALA A 257 -14.18 8.05 -16.66
CA ALA A 257 -14.21 9.18 -17.60
C ALA A 257 -12.94 9.33 -18.43
N ALA A 258 -11.76 9.12 -17.82
CA ALA A 258 -10.46 9.33 -18.45
C ALA A 258 -9.43 8.26 -18.03
N PRO A 259 -9.54 7.02 -18.53
CA PRO A 259 -8.62 5.93 -18.18
C PRO A 259 -7.16 6.32 -18.35
N GLY A 260 -6.34 6.01 -17.35
CA GLY A 260 -4.90 6.25 -17.32
C GLY A 260 -4.47 7.67 -16.94
N THR A 261 -5.42 8.58 -16.59
CA THR A 261 -5.10 9.97 -16.20
C THR A 261 -5.34 10.28 -14.73
N ALA A 262 -5.93 9.36 -13.98
CA ALA A 262 -6.17 9.45 -12.55
C ALA A 262 -5.61 8.23 -11.85
N ASP A 263 -5.20 8.40 -10.60
CA ASP A 263 -4.88 7.28 -9.73
C ASP A 263 -6.15 6.54 -9.32
N LEU A 264 -6.12 5.22 -9.36
CA LEU A 264 -7.22 4.36 -8.96
C LEU A 264 -6.80 3.54 -7.75
N THR A 265 -7.52 3.70 -6.67
CA THR A 265 -7.24 3.02 -5.41
C THR A 265 -8.48 2.36 -4.84
N ALA A 266 -8.29 1.38 -3.95
CA ALA A 266 -9.35 0.74 -3.18
C ALA A 266 -8.84 0.47 -1.75
N HIS A 267 -9.74 0.37 -0.78
CA HIS A 267 -9.35 0.10 0.60
C HIS A 267 -8.75 -1.30 0.74
N LEU A 268 -7.66 -1.41 1.52
CA LEU A 268 -7.11 -2.71 1.89
C LEU A 268 -8.04 -3.44 2.86
N ASP A 269 -8.42 -4.68 2.52
CA ASP A 269 -9.06 -5.62 3.43
C ASP A 269 -7.98 -6.28 4.30
N PHE A 270 -7.88 -5.84 5.57
CA PHE A 270 -6.88 -6.36 6.51
C PHE A 270 -7.21 -7.77 7.03
N GLU A 271 -8.45 -8.25 6.89
CA GLU A 271 -8.80 -9.65 7.15
C GLU A 271 -8.20 -10.56 6.06
N ALA A 272 -8.32 -10.16 4.79
CA ALA A 272 -7.71 -10.88 3.68
C ALA A 272 -6.17 -10.93 3.82
N LEU A 273 -5.53 -9.81 4.20
CA LEU A 273 -4.10 -9.76 4.52
C LEU A 273 -3.74 -10.69 5.68
N TYR A 274 -4.55 -10.69 6.76
CA TYR A 274 -4.35 -11.57 7.91
C TYR A 274 -4.39 -13.04 7.51
N HIS A 275 -5.41 -13.45 6.76
CA HIS A 275 -5.56 -14.84 6.34
C HIS A 275 -4.47 -15.27 5.37
N ALA A 276 -4.07 -14.42 4.43
CA ALA A 276 -2.96 -14.69 3.52
C ALA A 276 -1.64 -14.91 4.29
N ALA A 277 -1.34 -14.06 5.27
CA ALA A 277 -0.14 -14.18 6.09
C ALA A 277 -0.16 -15.43 6.97
N LYS A 278 -1.30 -15.76 7.59
CA LYS A 278 -1.47 -16.99 8.39
C LYS A 278 -1.32 -18.23 7.53
N ALA A 279 -1.92 -18.26 6.35
CA ALA A 279 -1.81 -19.40 5.43
C ALA A 279 -0.36 -19.62 4.96
N ALA A 280 0.43 -18.54 4.90
CA ALA A 280 1.84 -18.56 4.56
C ALA A 280 2.77 -18.77 5.78
N GLY A 281 2.24 -19.12 6.96
CA GLY A 281 3.01 -19.48 8.15
C GLY A 281 3.52 -18.33 9.00
N LEU A 282 3.07 -17.08 8.74
CA LEU A 282 3.43 -15.93 9.56
C LEU A 282 2.44 -15.69 10.71
N ARG A 283 2.89 -14.92 11.69
CA ARG A 283 2.08 -14.36 12.76
C ARG A 283 1.82 -12.88 12.48
N PRO A 284 0.61 -12.49 12.03
CA PRO A 284 0.22 -11.10 11.94
C PRO A 284 -0.04 -10.52 13.34
N THR A 285 0.40 -9.30 13.59
CA THR A 285 0.08 -8.56 14.82
C THR A 285 -1.38 -8.14 14.86
N ARG A 286 -1.86 -7.61 15.98
CA ARG A 286 -3.16 -6.95 16.04
C ARG A 286 -3.19 -5.75 15.10
N LEU A 287 -4.36 -5.52 14.48
CA LEU A 287 -4.59 -4.34 13.65
C LEU A 287 -4.58 -3.10 14.55
N THR A 288 -3.74 -2.13 14.23
CA THR A 288 -3.56 -0.91 15.02
C THR A 288 -3.77 0.28 14.11
N THR A 289 -4.43 1.34 14.57
CA THR A 289 -4.53 2.58 13.80
C THR A 289 -3.18 3.29 13.72
N GLN A 290 -2.92 3.96 12.60
CA GLN A 290 -1.64 4.65 12.37
C GLN A 290 -1.30 5.63 13.48
N GLY A 291 -2.27 6.44 13.93
CA GLY A 291 -2.05 7.41 14.99
C GLY A 291 -1.59 6.75 16.29
N VAL A 292 -2.25 5.67 16.72
CA VAL A 292 -1.85 4.91 17.92
C VAL A 292 -0.47 4.30 17.75
N PHE A 293 -0.17 3.73 16.59
CA PHE A 293 1.15 3.16 16.30
C PHE A 293 2.26 4.22 16.38
N LEU A 294 2.09 5.33 15.68
CA LEU A 294 3.10 6.41 15.65
C LEU A 294 3.29 7.06 17.04
N GLU A 295 2.22 7.26 17.80
CA GLU A 295 2.33 7.81 19.16
C GLU A 295 3.05 6.84 20.13
N ARG A 296 2.82 5.53 20.01
CA ARG A 296 3.57 4.53 20.77
C ARG A 296 5.06 4.51 20.43
N LEU A 297 5.43 4.90 19.21
CA LEU A 297 6.83 5.07 18.80
C LEU A 297 7.45 6.41 19.23
N GLY A 298 6.65 7.34 19.77
CA GLY A 298 7.13 8.63 20.26
C GLY A 298 7.02 9.76 19.22
N LEU A 299 6.05 9.73 18.31
CA LEU A 299 5.85 10.77 17.29
C LEU A 299 5.75 12.16 17.90
N THR A 300 4.95 12.34 18.97
CA THR A 300 4.81 13.63 19.68
C THR A 300 6.13 14.13 20.24
N GLN A 301 6.95 13.26 20.87
CA GLN A 301 8.27 13.64 21.39
C GLN A 301 9.23 14.07 20.26
N ARG A 302 9.17 13.38 19.12
CA ARG A 302 9.96 13.76 17.94
C ARG A 302 9.50 15.10 17.39
N ALA A 303 8.19 15.31 17.26
CA ALA A 303 7.61 16.57 16.82
C ALA A 303 8.04 17.74 17.69
N GLN A 304 7.96 17.60 19.02
CA GLN A 304 8.41 18.62 19.98
C GLN A 304 9.91 18.94 19.85
N THR A 305 10.71 17.92 19.55
CA THR A 305 12.16 18.13 19.35
C THR A 305 12.42 18.92 18.09
N LEU A 306 11.78 18.60 16.99
CA LEU A 306 11.93 19.34 15.73
C LEU A 306 11.37 20.76 15.82
N ALA A 307 10.26 20.96 16.55
CA ALA A 307 9.62 22.26 16.74
C ALA A 307 10.53 23.30 17.41
N LYS A 308 11.52 22.88 18.20
CA LYS A 308 12.46 23.81 18.89
C LYS A 308 13.22 24.74 17.94
N SER A 309 13.42 24.33 16.69
CA SER A 309 14.13 25.11 15.66
C SER A 309 13.19 25.83 14.69
N LEU A 310 11.86 25.72 14.87
CA LEU A 310 10.85 26.26 13.97
C LEU A 310 10.14 27.46 14.59
N SER A 311 9.63 28.36 13.75
CA SER A 311 8.80 29.49 14.16
C SER A 311 7.87 29.94 13.03
N GLY A 312 6.81 30.70 13.36
CA GLY A 312 5.85 31.24 12.39
C GLY A 312 5.23 30.12 11.51
N ALA A 313 5.07 30.40 10.23
CA ALA A 313 4.41 29.49 9.28
C ALA A 313 5.07 28.08 9.21
N ALA A 314 6.38 27.97 9.45
CA ALA A 314 7.05 26.66 9.47
C ALA A 314 6.62 25.83 10.69
N LEU A 315 6.46 26.46 11.85
CA LEU A 315 5.93 25.80 13.05
C LEU A 315 4.48 25.40 12.85
N ASP A 316 3.64 26.27 12.29
CA ASP A 316 2.23 25.98 12.03
C ASP A 316 2.07 24.79 11.06
N SER A 317 2.87 24.75 10.00
CA SER A 317 2.91 23.64 9.05
C SER A 317 3.36 22.34 9.73
N HIS A 318 4.33 22.40 10.62
CA HIS A 318 4.82 21.24 11.37
C HIS A 318 3.76 20.67 12.32
N ILE A 319 3.04 21.55 13.02
CA ILE A 319 1.91 21.15 13.90
C ILE A 319 0.80 20.52 13.08
N ALA A 320 0.45 21.10 11.93
CA ALA A 320 -0.56 20.55 11.04
C ALA A 320 -0.15 19.18 10.50
N ALA A 321 1.13 18.99 10.14
CA ALA A 321 1.68 17.70 9.70
C ALA A 321 1.59 16.63 10.80
N HIS A 322 1.97 16.95 12.04
CA HIS A 322 1.82 16.04 13.17
C HIS A 322 0.35 15.62 13.34
N ARG A 323 -0.57 16.60 13.36
CA ARG A 323 -2.00 16.35 13.49
C ARG A 323 -2.50 15.44 12.37
N ARG A 324 -2.15 15.73 11.11
CA ARG A 324 -2.58 14.94 9.95
C ARG A 324 -2.14 13.49 10.03
N LEU A 325 -0.94 13.21 10.52
CA LEU A 325 -0.41 11.84 10.65
C LEU A 325 -1.05 11.05 11.80
N SER A 326 -1.43 11.71 12.92
CA SER A 326 -1.80 11.02 14.17
C SER A 326 -3.25 11.19 14.60
N HIS A 327 -3.96 12.24 14.15
CA HIS A 327 -5.32 12.52 14.65
C HIS A 327 -6.32 11.46 14.16
N PRO A 328 -7.23 10.96 15.04
CA PRO A 328 -8.22 9.93 14.69
C PRO A 328 -9.14 10.30 13.52
N ASP A 329 -9.50 11.57 13.37
CA ASP A 329 -10.39 12.06 12.30
C ASP A 329 -9.64 12.33 10.97
N GLU A 330 -8.33 12.07 10.94
CA GLU A 330 -7.47 12.23 9.79
C GLU A 330 -6.77 10.91 9.46
N MET A 331 -5.56 10.92 8.91
CA MET A 331 -4.83 9.69 8.56
C MET A 331 -4.60 8.78 9.77
N GLY A 332 -4.48 9.35 10.98
CA GLY A 332 -4.26 8.59 12.20
C GLY A 332 -5.35 7.56 12.50
N GLY A 333 -6.60 7.81 12.12
CA GLY A 333 -7.71 6.86 12.25
C GLY A 333 -8.00 6.08 10.98
N LEU A 334 -7.88 6.75 9.81
CA LEU A 334 -8.17 6.15 8.51
C LEU A 334 -7.18 5.04 8.16
N PHE A 335 -5.88 5.28 8.37
CA PHE A 335 -4.82 4.31 8.10
C PHE A 335 -4.67 3.30 9.22
N LYS A 336 -4.34 2.07 8.85
CA LYS A 336 -4.08 0.96 9.76
C LYS A 336 -2.68 0.41 9.53
N VAL A 337 -2.14 -0.16 10.59
CA VAL A 337 -0.81 -0.77 10.60
C VAL A 337 -0.91 -2.22 11.03
N ARG A 338 -0.27 -3.10 10.31
CA ARG A 338 -0.11 -4.52 10.65
C ARG A 338 1.33 -4.96 10.47
N GLY A 339 1.88 -5.59 11.48
CA GLY A 339 3.16 -6.28 11.42
C GLY A 339 2.97 -7.74 11.02
N LEU A 340 3.87 -8.27 10.20
CA LEU A 340 3.96 -9.68 9.85
C LEU A 340 5.32 -10.18 10.30
N VAL A 341 5.37 -11.21 11.15
CA VAL A 341 6.61 -11.79 11.69
C VAL A 341 6.54 -13.32 11.67
N ALA A 342 7.68 -14.00 11.75
CA ALA A 342 7.70 -15.43 11.98
C ALA A 342 7.09 -15.77 13.35
N GLU A 343 6.58 -17.00 13.52
CA GLU A 343 6.06 -17.47 14.81
C GLU A 343 7.15 -17.41 15.89
N GLY A 344 6.83 -16.84 17.04
CA GLY A 344 7.77 -16.66 18.16
C GLY A 344 8.77 -15.52 18.00
N ALA A 345 8.87 -14.86 16.85
CA ALA A 345 9.76 -13.72 16.65
C ALA A 345 9.26 -12.45 17.37
N ALA A 346 10.21 -11.56 17.72
CA ALA A 346 9.88 -10.25 18.27
C ALA A 346 9.07 -9.41 17.25
N VAL A 347 7.99 -8.81 17.75
CA VAL A 347 7.13 -7.91 16.94
C VAL A 347 7.70 -6.50 16.90
N PRO A 348 7.42 -5.72 15.84
CA PRO A 348 7.78 -4.32 15.79
C PRO A 348 7.20 -3.52 16.98
N PRO A 349 7.99 -2.66 17.64
CA PRO A 349 7.51 -1.80 18.71
C PRO A 349 6.33 -0.95 18.21
N GLY A 350 5.42 -0.63 19.14
CA GLY A 350 4.16 0.07 18.81
C GLY A 350 3.02 -0.87 18.41
N LEU A 351 3.31 -2.13 18.04
CA LEU A 351 2.33 -3.16 17.71
C LEU A 351 2.19 -4.20 18.84
N GLU A 352 1.04 -4.85 18.88
CA GLU A 352 0.73 -5.93 19.82
C GLU A 352 0.66 -7.27 19.07
N PRO A 353 1.12 -8.38 19.70
CA PRO A 353 1.06 -9.73 19.13
C PRO A 353 -0.35 -10.17 18.74
#